data_53ad7a3f3711df41ca027726c210028e
#
_entry.id   53ad7a3f3711df41ca027726c210028e
#
_cell.length_a   1.000
_cell.length_b   1.000
_cell.length_c   1.000
_cell.angle_alpha   90.00
_cell.angle_beta   90.00
_cell.angle_gamma   90.00
#
_symmetry.space_group_name_H-M   'P 1'
#
loop_
_entity.id
_entity.type
_entity.pdbx_description
1 polymer ?
#
loop_
_entity_poly.entity_id
_entity_poly.type
_entity_poly.pdbx_seq_one_letter_code
_entity_poly.pdbx_strand_id
1 'polypeptide(L)'
;MSISIRNIIINNNMTKISLEYHLKWYYIDSCRKMIRRPDIKVICESKREGEYVSRTILHSDCNCFYASVELLHHPELRGKPVAVGGDPEARHGIVLTADYVAKRYGVKTGMTLWQAKQICPEIIFLPPRMDLYLRFSKMAHEIYADYTDRQEPYGIDESWLDVTDSVGIKGDGYRIAKEISNRMKSELGITVSIGVSFNKIFAKLGSDYKKPDAITTMYKDDYKTKAWTLPVSDLLYVGKATNKKLHSLGITTIGDLAQTEEELLVQRLGKMGSILWGFANGYDDSPVKLENTSAPVKSVGNSTTTPKDMETDEDVKIVLYILAESVAARLRENGFRCRTVEITLRDKEMFHFSKQVKLKNASNITKEIAEAGYQLYKESYRLPENEYEKDSLPKEFFQKPLRSIGIRGTDLVTDYFGEQLDLFMDPIAREKQMKMDEVVDTIQRRFGFYSIQRGLMYQDRLLSACDAKADHTVHPHGYFG
;
A
#
# COMPACT_ATOMS: atom_id res chain seq x y z
N MET A 1 25.27 45.20 -6.45
CA MET A 1 24.42 46.11 -5.65
C MET A 1 23.71 45.32 -4.58
N SER A 2 24.26 45.35 -3.39
CA SER A 2 23.66 44.66 -2.22
C SER A 2 22.66 45.63 -1.59
N ILE A 3 21.39 45.28 -1.58
CA ILE A 3 20.37 46.03 -0.86
C ILE A 3 20.11 45.28 0.46
N SER A 4 20.60 45.91 1.53
CA SER A 4 20.34 45.54 2.92
C SER A 4 18.90 45.82 3.25
N ILE A 5 18.10 44.80 3.56
CA ILE A 5 16.75 44.95 4.13
C ILE A 5 16.90 44.87 5.65
N ARG A 6 17.21 46.00 6.28
CA ARG A 6 16.96 46.22 7.69
C ARG A 6 16.05 47.47 7.80
N ASN A 7 14.97 47.29 8.56
CA ASN A 7 14.00 48.27 8.99
C ASN A 7 12.81 48.57 8.04
N ILE A 8 11.78 47.73 8.11
CA ILE A 8 10.39 48.18 8.06
C ILE A 8 9.65 47.36 9.13
N ILE A 9 9.47 47.98 10.32
CA ILE A 9 8.51 47.53 11.31
C ILE A 9 7.20 48.26 10.96
N ILE A 10 6.22 47.53 10.47
CA ILE A 10 4.85 48.00 10.34
C ILE A 10 3.97 47.10 11.20
N ASN A 11 3.47 47.70 12.27
CA ASN A 11 2.41 47.16 13.11
C ASN A 11 1.13 46.99 12.28
N ASN A 12 0.75 45.74 11.95
CA ASN A 12 -0.64 45.31 11.85
C ASN A 12 -0.70 43.84 11.42
N ASN A 13 -1.33 43.02 12.26
CA ASN A 13 -1.39 41.56 12.16
C ASN A 13 -2.22 40.99 10.98
N MET A 14 -2.70 41.78 10.04
CA MET A 14 -3.48 41.33 8.90
C MET A 14 -2.72 41.35 7.54
N THR A 15 -1.56 42.01 7.45
CA THR A 15 -0.81 42.14 6.20
C THR A 15 0.24 41.07 5.99
N LYS A 16 0.61 40.33 7.07
CA LYS A 16 1.68 39.32 6.99
C LYS A 16 1.31 38.06 6.19
N ILE A 17 0.04 37.64 6.27
CA ILE A 17 -0.44 36.43 5.56
C ILE A 17 -0.55 36.66 4.04
N SER A 18 -0.95 37.86 3.61
CA SER A 18 -1.08 38.19 2.18
C SER A 18 0.27 38.35 1.47
N LEU A 19 1.29 38.86 2.15
CA LEU A 19 2.62 39.02 1.56
C LEU A 19 3.37 37.70 1.38
N GLU A 20 3.22 36.73 2.29
CA GLU A 20 3.84 35.40 2.15
C GLU A 20 3.22 34.60 1.02
N TYR A 21 1.92 34.73 0.76
CA TYR A 21 1.27 34.10 -0.38
C TYR A 21 1.69 34.71 -1.72
N HIS A 22 1.85 36.02 -1.82
CA HIS A 22 2.31 36.69 -3.03
C HIS A 22 3.77 36.41 -3.35
N LEU A 23 4.66 36.34 -2.35
CA LEU A 23 6.06 36.00 -2.55
C LEU A 23 6.25 34.54 -2.96
N LYS A 24 5.48 33.60 -2.40
CA LYS A 24 5.46 32.20 -2.83
C LYS A 24 4.95 32.05 -4.28
N TRP A 25 3.93 32.80 -4.66
CA TRP A 25 3.40 32.76 -6.03
C TRP A 25 4.40 33.35 -7.05
N TYR A 26 5.07 34.43 -6.71
CA TYR A 26 6.09 35.04 -7.57
C TYR A 26 7.30 34.13 -7.75
N TYR A 27 7.69 33.40 -6.71
CA TYR A 27 8.79 32.43 -6.78
C TYR A 27 8.42 31.20 -7.63
N ILE A 28 7.21 30.70 -7.53
CA ILE A 28 6.70 29.59 -8.34
C ILE A 28 6.52 29.98 -9.80
N ASP A 29 6.07 31.20 -10.10
CA ASP A 29 5.88 31.66 -11.47
C ASP A 29 7.24 32.02 -12.16
N SER A 30 8.20 32.52 -11.41
CA SER A 30 9.58 32.71 -11.87
C SER A 30 10.28 31.37 -12.15
N CYS A 31 10.09 30.36 -11.34
CA CYS A 31 10.59 29.02 -11.61
C CYS A 31 9.90 28.38 -12.83
N ARG A 32 8.57 28.58 -13.03
CA ARG A 32 7.87 28.09 -14.23
C ARG A 32 8.32 28.77 -15.53
N LYS A 33 8.72 30.04 -15.49
CA LYS A 33 9.27 30.75 -16.65
C LYS A 33 10.71 30.36 -16.98
N MET A 34 11.52 29.94 -15.98
CA MET A 34 12.86 29.39 -16.20
C MET A 34 12.84 27.98 -16.84
N ILE A 35 11.85 27.16 -16.57
CA ILE A 35 11.73 25.79 -17.10
C ILE A 35 11.38 25.73 -18.60
N ARG A 36 11.01 26.85 -19.22
CA ARG A 36 10.64 26.93 -20.65
C ARG A 36 11.77 27.34 -21.61
N ARG A 37 13.03 27.39 -21.17
CA ARG A 37 14.18 27.61 -22.04
C ARG A 37 14.91 26.29 -22.30
N PRO A 38 15.09 25.85 -23.55
CA PRO A 38 15.66 24.53 -23.87
C PRO A 38 17.15 24.37 -23.53
N ASP A 39 17.83 25.40 -23.04
CA ASP A 39 19.29 25.44 -22.96
C ASP A 39 19.82 25.47 -21.52
N ILE A 40 18.99 25.33 -20.51
CA ILE A 40 19.44 25.32 -19.12
C ILE A 40 19.14 23.97 -18.50
N LYS A 41 20.13 23.06 -18.51
CA LYS A 41 20.22 21.99 -17.53
C LYS A 41 20.40 22.65 -16.16
N VAL A 42 19.30 22.88 -15.43
CA VAL A 42 19.39 23.30 -14.03
C VAL A 42 19.73 22.05 -13.23
N ILE A 43 21.03 21.76 -13.13
CA ILE A 43 21.56 20.95 -12.05
C ILE A 43 21.42 21.85 -10.81
N CYS A 44 20.43 21.58 -9.95
CA CYS A 44 20.41 22.13 -8.60
C CYS A 44 21.55 21.48 -7.80
N GLU A 45 22.79 21.92 -8.05
CA GLU A 45 23.89 21.73 -7.13
C GLU A 45 23.67 22.67 -5.93
N SER A 46 23.14 22.16 -4.85
CA SER A 46 23.35 22.77 -3.55
C SER A 46 24.81 22.50 -3.17
N LYS A 47 25.74 23.36 -3.64
CA LYS A 47 27.11 23.38 -3.15
C LYS A 47 27.09 23.75 -1.68
N ARG A 48 27.14 22.74 -0.80
CA ARG A 48 27.92 22.85 0.42
C ARG A 48 29.33 22.42 0.02
N GLU A 49 30.28 23.34 0.06
CA GLU A 49 31.72 23.00 0.06
C GLU A 49 32.01 22.23 1.34
N GLY A 50 32.09 20.92 1.21
CA GLY A 50 32.41 19.94 2.24
C GLY A 50 32.26 18.57 1.60
N GLU A 51 33.23 17.71 1.77
CA GLU A 51 33.38 16.37 1.22
C GLU A 51 32.02 15.70 0.89
N TYR A 52 31.91 15.22 -0.33
CA TYR A 52 30.73 14.49 -0.81
C TYR A 52 30.64 13.17 -0.03
N VAL A 53 29.99 13.20 1.13
CA VAL A 53 29.76 11.98 1.91
C VAL A 53 28.85 11.09 1.06
N SER A 54 29.40 10.03 0.53
CA SER A 54 28.66 9.03 -0.24
C SER A 54 27.55 8.47 0.65
N ARG A 55 26.28 8.59 0.25
CA ARG A 55 25.16 8.00 1.00
C ARG A 55 25.36 6.49 1.17
N THR A 56 24.98 5.99 2.32
CA THR A 56 24.97 4.56 2.62
C THR A 56 23.55 4.15 3.00
N ILE A 57 22.87 3.54 2.05
CA ILE A 57 21.47 3.11 2.17
C ILE A 57 21.45 1.58 2.27
N LEU A 58 20.80 1.08 3.30
CA LEU A 58 20.48 -0.34 3.42
C LEU A 58 19.03 -0.57 3.03
N HIS A 59 18.74 -1.74 2.47
CA HIS A 59 17.40 -2.29 2.38
C HIS A 59 17.38 -3.66 3.04
N SER A 60 16.62 -3.79 4.12
CA SER A 60 16.47 -5.06 4.85
C SER A 60 15.12 -5.68 4.51
N ASP A 61 15.12 -6.99 4.20
CA ASP A 61 13.96 -7.77 3.78
C ASP A 61 13.93 -9.09 4.58
N CYS A 62 12.87 -9.31 5.35
CA CYS A 62 12.71 -10.49 6.17
C CYS A 62 12.40 -11.72 5.32
N ASN A 63 13.26 -12.73 5.38
CA ASN A 63 13.17 -13.89 4.51
C ASN A 63 11.91 -14.72 4.80
N CYS A 64 11.04 -14.89 3.80
CA CYS A 64 9.78 -15.65 3.92
C CYS A 64 9.00 -15.29 5.18
N PHE A 65 8.82 -14.01 5.45
CA PHE A 65 8.47 -13.44 6.74
C PHE A 65 7.38 -14.20 7.48
N TYR A 66 6.16 -14.32 6.94
CA TYR A 66 5.06 -15.00 7.63
C TYR A 66 5.39 -16.48 7.93
N ALA A 67 5.93 -17.19 6.95
CA ALA A 67 6.30 -18.58 7.13
C ALA A 67 7.44 -18.74 8.16
N SER A 68 8.41 -17.82 8.19
CA SER A 68 9.48 -17.83 9.17
C SER A 68 8.96 -17.60 10.59
N VAL A 69 8.05 -16.64 10.78
CA VAL A 69 7.41 -16.39 12.08
C VAL A 69 6.56 -17.58 12.52
N GLU A 70 5.80 -18.21 11.62
CA GLU A 70 5.03 -19.41 11.96
C GLU A 70 5.94 -20.57 12.37
N LEU A 71 7.05 -20.79 11.65
CA LEU A 71 8.00 -21.87 11.98
C LEU A 71 8.74 -21.68 13.31
N LEU A 72 8.75 -20.47 13.89
CA LEU A 72 9.21 -20.27 15.28
C LEU A 72 8.22 -20.88 16.30
N HIS A 73 6.93 -20.82 15.98
CA HIS A 73 5.86 -21.33 16.84
C HIS A 73 5.50 -22.79 16.55
N HIS A 74 5.98 -23.33 15.41
CA HIS A 74 5.78 -24.69 14.96
C HIS A 74 7.12 -25.36 14.63
N PRO A 75 8.03 -25.54 15.60
CA PRO A 75 9.36 -26.09 15.37
C PRO A 75 9.35 -27.51 14.77
N GLU A 76 8.28 -28.28 14.98
CA GLU A 76 8.05 -29.62 14.42
C GLU A 76 7.84 -29.62 12.89
N LEU A 77 7.56 -28.45 12.32
CA LEU A 77 7.40 -28.30 10.87
C LEU A 77 8.69 -27.87 10.16
N ARG A 78 9.76 -27.58 10.91
CA ARG A 78 11.05 -27.21 10.29
C ARG A 78 11.57 -28.30 9.38
N GLY A 79 11.99 -27.89 8.19
CA GLY A 79 12.48 -28.81 7.14
C GLY A 79 11.38 -29.45 6.29
N LYS A 80 10.11 -29.25 6.61
CA LYS A 80 8.97 -29.62 5.76
C LYS A 80 8.54 -28.43 4.90
N PRO A 81 7.90 -28.64 3.73
CA PRO A 81 7.38 -27.56 2.90
C PRO A 81 6.15 -26.92 3.59
N VAL A 82 6.27 -25.66 3.97
CA VAL A 82 5.22 -24.90 4.68
C VAL A 82 4.88 -23.64 3.90
N ALA A 83 3.60 -23.32 3.85
CA ALA A 83 3.13 -22.04 3.35
C ALA A 83 2.05 -21.47 4.27
N VAL A 84 2.05 -20.14 4.40
CA VAL A 84 0.93 -19.40 5.00
C VAL A 84 -0.03 -19.06 3.87
N GLY A 85 -1.30 -19.41 4.06
CA GLY A 85 -2.33 -19.20 3.05
C GLY A 85 -3.69 -18.88 3.66
N GLY A 86 -4.54 -18.22 2.87
CA GLY A 86 -5.90 -17.91 3.25
C GLY A 86 -6.81 -19.15 3.28
N ASP A 87 -8.09 -18.91 3.55
CA ASP A 87 -9.10 -19.96 3.62
C ASP A 87 -9.65 -20.29 2.22
N PRO A 88 -9.51 -21.54 1.73
CA PRO A 88 -10.09 -21.95 0.45
C PRO A 88 -11.62 -21.92 0.44
N GLU A 89 -12.26 -22.25 1.57
CA GLU A 89 -13.75 -22.29 1.68
C GLU A 89 -14.33 -20.89 1.60
N ALA A 90 -13.63 -19.90 2.16
CA ALA A 90 -13.98 -18.48 1.99
C ALA A 90 -13.53 -17.88 0.64
N ARG A 91 -13.07 -18.71 -0.32
CA ARG A 91 -12.50 -18.28 -1.62
C ARG A 91 -11.25 -17.39 -1.52
N HIS A 92 -10.61 -17.33 -0.34
CA HIS A 92 -9.36 -16.59 -0.09
C HIS A 92 -8.12 -17.50 -0.18
N GLY A 93 -8.25 -18.64 -0.82
CA GLY A 93 -7.24 -19.70 -0.88
C GLY A 93 -6.03 -19.39 -1.76
N ILE A 94 -5.22 -18.37 -1.41
CA ILE A 94 -3.93 -18.07 -2.04
C ILE A 94 -2.77 -18.21 -1.07
N VAL A 95 -1.59 -18.55 -1.62
CA VAL A 95 -0.32 -18.54 -0.87
C VAL A 95 0.08 -17.08 -0.60
N LEU A 96 0.14 -16.68 0.65
CA LEU A 96 0.66 -15.38 1.08
C LEU A 96 2.19 -15.42 1.12
N THR A 97 2.76 -16.44 1.74
CA THR A 97 4.21 -16.65 1.82
C THR A 97 4.49 -18.15 1.91
N ALA A 98 5.50 -18.63 1.22
CA ALA A 98 5.99 -19.99 1.33
C ALA A 98 7.43 -20.00 1.88
N ASP A 99 7.78 -21.00 2.67
CA ASP A 99 9.13 -21.22 3.14
C ASP A 99 10.08 -21.63 2.00
N TYR A 100 11.38 -21.67 2.26
CA TYR A 100 12.35 -22.02 1.22
C TYR A 100 12.31 -23.51 0.80
N VAL A 101 11.76 -24.38 1.64
CA VAL A 101 11.53 -25.79 1.26
C VAL A 101 10.44 -25.85 0.20
N ALA A 102 9.29 -25.24 0.43
CA ALA A 102 8.19 -25.16 -0.54
C ALA A 102 8.59 -24.40 -1.81
N LYS A 103 9.36 -23.30 -1.69
CA LYS A 103 9.87 -22.54 -2.85
C LYS A 103 10.75 -23.36 -3.77
N ARG A 104 11.51 -24.33 -3.25
CA ARG A 104 12.31 -25.25 -4.09
C ARG A 104 11.45 -26.15 -4.98
N TYR A 105 10.23 -26.48 -4.57
CA TYR A 105 9.25 -27.17 -5.41
C TYR A 105 8.58 -26.26 -6.45
N GLY A 106 8.84 -24.95 -6.40
CA GLY A 106 8.24 -23.96 -7.31
C GLY A 106 7.00 -23.25 -6.77
N VAL A 107 6.68 -23.40 -5.48
CA VAL A 107 5.58 -22.66 -4.84
C VAL A 107 5.91 -21.17 -4.79
N LYS A 108 4.97 -20.32 -5.22
CA LYS A 108 5.14 -18.86 -5.29
C LYS A 108 4.00 -18.14 -4.58
N THR A 109 4.30 -16.97 -4.02
CA THR A 109 3.29 -16.05 -3.52
C THR A 109 2.27 -15.71 -4.60
N GLY A 110 0.99 -15.68 -4.23
CA GLY A 110 -0.14 -15.42 -5.13
C GLY A 110 -0.65 -16.65 -5.90
N MET A 111 0.00 -17.82 -5.79
CA MET A 111 -0.57 -19.07 -6.28
C MET A 111 -1.81 -19.45 -5.47
N THR A 112 -2.80 -20.08 -6.12
CA THR A 112 -3.89 -20.71 -5.37
C THR A 112 -3.35 -21.89 -4.56
N LEU A 113 -3.96 -22.17 -3.40
CA LEU A 113 -3.55 -23.30 -2.56
C LEU A 113 -3.65 -24.61 -3.32
N TRP A 114 -4.63 -24.74 -4.19
CA TRP A 114 -4.78 -25.91 -5.08
C TRP A 114 -3.59 -26.09 -6.02
N GLN A 115 -3.15 -25.01 -6.72
CA GLN A 115 -1.96 -25.05 -7.56
C GLN A 115 -0.70 -25.42 -6.75
N ALA A 116 -0.54 -24.81 -5.58
CA ALA A 116 0.58 -25.12 -4.70
C ALA A 116 0.57 -26.58 -4.26
N LYS A 117 -0.62 -27.15 -3.96
CA LYS A 117 -0.78 -28.56 -3.59
C LYS A 117 -0.46 -29.51 -4.75
N GLN A 118 -0.75 -29.12 -6.00
CA GLN A 118 -0.40 -29.93 -7.18
C GLN A 118 1.12 -30.06 -7.38
N ILE A 119 1.86 -28.95 -7.20
CA ILE A 119 3.32 -28.95 -7.41
C ILE A 119 4.10 -29.42 -6.19
N CYS A 120 3.52 -29.34 -5.01
CA CYS A 120 4.08 -29.80 -3.74
C CYS A 120 3.00 -30.54 -2.93
N PRO A 121 2.75 -31.86 -3.19
CA PRO A 121 1.69 -32.63 -2.53
C PRO A 121 1.82 -32.70 -1.00
N GLU A 122 3.03 -32.59 -0.48
CA GLU A 122 3.30 -32.65 0.98
C GLU A 122 3.23 -31.29 1.66
N ILE A 123 2.89 -30.20 0.93
CA ILE A 123 2.84 -28.85 1.50
C ILE A 123 1.83 -28.75 2.63
N ILE A 124 2.25 -28.13 3.71
CA ILE A 124 1.43 -27.85 4.88
C ILE A 124 1.02 -26.36 4.83
N PHE A 125 -0.28 -26.11 4.88
CA PHE A 125 -0.80 -24.75 4.95
C PHE A 125 -1.13 -24.37 6.36
N LEU A 126 -0.67 -23.17 6.79
CA LEU A 126 -0.99 -22.55 8.04
C LEU A 126 -1.85 -21.31 7.82
N PRO A 127 -2.86 -21.05 8.63
CA PRO A 127 -3.65 -19.82 8.55
C PRO A 127 -2.80 -18.60 8.94
N PRO A 128 -3.04 -17.41 8.36
CA PRO A 128 -2.29 -16.20 8.69
C PRO A 128 -2.67 -15.67 10.09
N ARG A 129 -1.66 -15.24 10.85
CA ARG A 129 -1.82 -14.56 12.15
C ARG A 129 -1.25 -13.15 12.08
N MET A 130 -2.02 -12.23 11.51
CA MET A 130 -1.54 -10.89 11.17
C MET A 130 -1.03 -10.10 12.37
N ASP A 131 -1.71 -10.18 13.54
CA ASP A 131 -1.28 -9.52 14.77
C ASP A 131 0.12 -9.96 15.21
N LEU A 132 0.41 -11.26 15.03
CA LEU A 132 1.72 -11.81 15.32
C LEU A 132 2.78 -11.24 14.37
N TYR A 133 2.48 -11.15 13.07
CA TYR A 133 3.42 -10.61 12.08
C TYR A 133 3.69 -9.13 12.30
N LEU A 134 2.67 -8.34 12.65
CA LEU A 134 2.82 -6.94 12.99
C LEU A 134 3.70 -6.74 14.24
N ARG A 135 3.56 -7.62 15.24
CA ARG A 135 4.41 -7.59 16.42
C ARG A 135 5.87 -7.86 16.07
N PHE A 136 6.16 -8.86 15.23
CA PHE A 136 7.52 -9.15 14.76
C PHE A 136 8.08 -8.04 13.90
N SER A 137 7.27 -7.45 13.02
CA SER A 137 7.62 -6.27 12.24
C SER A 137 8.07 -5.11 13.14
N LYS A 138 7.27 -4.80 14.17
CA LYS A 138 7.62 -3.75 15.14
C LYS A 138 8.95 -4.04 15.84
N MET A 139 9.17 -5.27 16.31
CA MET A 139 10.44 -5.67 16.94
C MET A 139 11.63 -5.53 15.98
N ALA A 140 11.44 -5.82 14.68
CA ALA A 140 12.46 -5.60 13.67
C ALA A 140 12.80 -4.11 13.51
N HIS A 141 11.78 -3.24 13.48
CA HIS A 141 11.99 -1.78 13.44
C HIS A 141 12.68 -1.23 14.69
N GLU A 142 12.42 -1.79 15.86
CA GLU A 142 13.14 -1.46 17.11
C GLU A 142 14.64 -1.79 17.00
N ILE A 143 15.01 -2.91 16.35
CA ILE A 143 16.40 -3.24 16.05
C ILE A 143 17.02 -2.20 15.10
N TYR A 144 16.30 -1.78 14.04
CA TYR A 144 16.80 -0.81 13.08
C TYR A 144 17.01 0.57 13.71
N ALA A 145 16.15 0.96 14.68
CA ALA A 145 16.23 2.24 15.39
C ALA A 145 17.57 2.45 16.13
N ASP A 146 18.25 1.37 16.54
CA ASP A 146 19.58 1.46 17.15
C ASP A 146 20.66 1.90 16.16
N TYR A 147 20.38 1.92 14.87
CA TYR A 147 21.33 2.27 13.81
C TYR A 147 21.00 3.58 13.12
N THR A 148 19.75 3.95 13.02
CA THR A 148 19.30 5.20 12.38
C THR A 148 17.86 5.52 12.73
N ASP A 149 17.54 6.82 12.78
CA ASP A 149 16.17 7.35 12.84
C ASP A 149 15.53 7.52 11.45
N ARG A 150 16.33 7.33 10.38
CA ARG A 150 15.86 7.38 8.99
C ARG A 150 15.48 5.99 8.53
N GLN A 151 14.26 5.59 8.87
CA GLN A 151 13.67 4.32 8.51
C GLN A 151 12.42 4.56 7.65
N GLU A 152 12.38 3.97 6.48
CA GLU A 152 11.22 4.02 5.59
C GLU A 152 10.70 2.61 5.33
N PRO A 153 9.62 2.19 5.99
CA PRO A 153 8.99 0.90 5.76
C PRO A 153 8.51 0.75 4.30
N TYR A 154 8.68 -0.45 3.75
CA TYR A 154 8.14 -0.86 2.46
C TYR A 154 7.40 -2.19 2.61
N GLY A 155 6.20 -2.13 3.17
CA GLY A 155 5.49 -3.30 3.69
C GLY A 155 5.81 -3.54 5.16
N ILE A 156 5.34 -4.68 5.70
CA ILE A 156 5.54 -5.04 7.12
C ILE A 156 6.83 -5.82 7.37
N ASP A 157 7.53 -6.22 6.33
CA ASP A 157 8.71 -7.09 6.38
C ASP A 157 9.95 -6.48 5.71
N GLU A 158 9.83 -5.28 5.14
CA GLU A 158 10.91 -4.61 4.42
C GLU A 158 11.06 -3.16 4.89
N SER A 159 12.31 -2.66 4.95
CA SER A 159 12.58 -1.26 5.26
C SER A 159 13.86 -0.76 4.60
N TRP A 160 13.84 0.50 4.12
CA TRP A 160 15.05 1.25 3.83
C TRP A 160 15.56 1.94 5.06
N LEU A 161 16.88 1.94 5.22
CA LEU A 161 17.62 2.54 6.33
C LEU A 161 18.72 3.43 5.75
N ASP A 162 18.71 4.71 6.04
CA ASP A 162 19.84 5.60 5.72
C ASP A 162 20.79 5.64 6.92
N VAL A 163 21.89 4.91 6.82
CA VAL A 163 22.90 4.79 7.86
C VAL A 163 24.12 5.68 7.62
N THR A 164 24.02 6.64 6.70
CA THR A 164 25.13 7.52 6.32
C THR A 164 25.79 8.17 7.53
N ASP A 165 24.99 8.70 8.44
CA ASP A 165 25.50 9.39 9.64
C ASP A 165 26.05 8.42 10.71
N SER A 166 25.73 7.13 10.60
CA SER A 166 26.17 6.09 11.55
C SER A 166 27.49 5.40 11.15
N VAL A 167 27.90 5.53 9.87
CA VAL A 167 29.10 4.86 9.33
C VAL A 167 30.36 5.21 10.13
N GLY A 168 30.52 6.47 10.54
CA GLY A 168 31.70 6.89 11.32
C GLY A 168 31.77 6.29 12.73
N ILE A 169 30.66 5.82 13.29
CA ILE A 169 30.55 5.33 14.67
C ILE A 169 30.47 3.80 14.71
N LYS A 170 29.66 3.21 13.82
CA LYS A 170 29.31 1.78 13.83
C LYS A 170 30.06 0.95 12.77
N GLY A 171 30.88 1.59 11.93
CA GLY A 171 31.61 0.97 10.84
C GLY A 171 30.90 1.16 9.49
N ASP A 172 31.43 0.55 8.43
CA ASP A 172 30.88 0.68 7.08
C ASP A 172 29.49 0.03 6.94
N GLY A 173 28.81 0.31 5.83
CA GLY A 173 27.46 -0.20 5.57
C GLY A 173 27.36 -1.73 5.59
N TYR A 174 28.41 -2.44 5.15
CA TYR A 174 28.44 -3.90 5.22
C TYR A 174 28.50 -4.41 6.66
N ARG A 175 29.32 -3.79 7.51
CA ARG A 175 29.43 -4.13 8.93
C ARG A 175 28.12 -3.89 9.67
N ILE A 176 27.49 -2.73 9.43
CA ILE A 176 26.17 -2.42 10.01
C ILE A 176 25.12 -3.46 9.56
N ALA A 177 25.06 -3.79 8.27
CA ALA A 177 24.16 -4.82 7.75
C ALA A 177 24.40 -6.19 8.38
N LYS A 178 25.67 -6.56 8.62
CA LYS A 178 26.05 -7.81 9.27
C LYS A 178 25.60 -7.87 10.73
N GLU A 179 25.74 -6.77 11.44
CA GLU A 179 25.31 -6.66 12.83
C GLU A 179 23.78 -6.76 12.92
N ILE A 180 23.03 -6.01 12.08
CA ILE A 180 21.57 -6.11 11.98
C ILE A 180 21.14 -7.56 11.70
N SER A 181 21.74 -8.21 10.69
CA SER A 181 21.42 -9.61 10.35
C SER A 181 21.67 -10.56 11.52
N ASN A 182 22.74 -10.38 12.28
CA ASN A 182 23.03 -11.21 13.45
C ASN A 182 22.00 -10.98 14.57
N ARG A 183 21.63 -9.74 14.83
CA ARG A 183 20.61 -9.39 15.84
C ARG A 183 19.22 -9.93 15.47
N MET A 184 18.81 -9.81 14.21
CA MET A 184 17.55 -10.40 13.73
C MET A 184 17.49 -11.91 14.01
N LYS A 185 18.62 -12.62 13.84
CA LYS A 185 18.70 -14.06 14.16
C LYS A 185 18.68 -14.34 15.65
N SER A 186 19.49 -13.62 16.43
CA SER A 186 19.66 -13.90 17.87
C SER A 186 18.48 -13.41 18.72
N GLU A 187 17.89 -12.27 18.37
CA GLU A 187 16.82 -11.64 19.14
C GLU A 187 15.43 -12.06 18.66
N LEU A 188 15.22 -12.20 17.33
CA LEU A 188 13.91 -12.53 16.76
C LEU A 188 13.82 -13.95 16.20
N GLY A 189 14.93 -14.63 15.99
CA GLY A 189 14.96 -15.99 15.41
C GLY A 189 14.63 -16.04 13.90
N ILE A 190 14.58 -14.90 13.20
CA ILE A 190 14.32 -14.82 11.75
C ILE A 190 15.55 -14.36 11.01
N THR A 191 15.63 -14.69 9.71
CA THR A 191 16.73 -14.25 8.83
C THR A 191 16.29 -13.10 7.95
N VAL A 192 17.25 -12.26 7.56
CA VAL A 192 17.05 -11.15 6.62
C VAL A 192 18.03 -11.19 5.48
N SER A 193 17.61 -10.68 4.32
CA SER A 193 18.54 -10.36 3.23
C SER A 193 18.67 -8.86 3.13
N ILE A 194 19.91 -8.37 3.11
CA ILE A 194 20.20 -6.93 3.17
C ILE A 194 21.00 -6.49 1.95
N GLY A 195 20.49 -5.51 1.21
CA GLY A 195 21.23 -4.79 0.20
C GLY A 195 21.86 -3.53 0.77
N VAL A 196 23.12 -3.29 0.46
CA VAL A 196 23.88 -2.09 0.85
C VAL A 196 24.25 -1.33 -0.41
N SER A 197 23.84 -0.08 -0.53
CA SER A 197 24.06 0.72 -1.73
C SER A 197 24.13 2.22 -1.42
N PHE A 198 24.30 3.01 -2.48
CA PHE A 198 24.34 4.48 -2.42
C PHE A 198 22.95 5.13 -2.69
N ASN A 199 21.95 4.34 -3.06
CA ASN A 199 20.56 4.77 -3.26
C ASN A 199 19.55 3.67 -2.90
N LYS A 200 18.27 4.04 -2.81
CA LYS A 200 17.19 3.13 -2.41
C LYS A 200 16.96 2.01 -3.43
N ILE A 201 17.11 2.30 -4.72
CA ILE A 201 16.80 1.39 -5.82
C ILE A 201 17.78 0.20 -5.82
N PHE A 202 19.07 0.47 -5.76
CA PHE A 202 20.06 -0.59 -5.73
C PHE A 202 20.21 -1.25 -4.36
N ALA A 203 19.85 -0.57 -3.28
CA ALA A 203 19.73 -1.23 -1.98
C ALA A 203 18.63 -2.30 -2.02
N LYS A 204 17.43 -1.97 -2.58
CA LYS A 204 16.35 -2.94 -2.78
C LYS A 204 16.76 -4.09 -3.71
N LEU A 205 17.34 -3.77 -4.86
CA LEU A 205 17.83 -4.77 -5.80
C LEU A 205 18.86 -5.72 -5.15
N GLY A 206 19.75 -5.16 -4.30
CA GLY A 206 20.76 -5.92 -3.55
C GLY A 206 20.15 -6.90 -2.56
N SER A 207 19.06 -6.53 -1.87
CA SER A 207 18.39 -7.44 -0.93
C SER A 207 17.73 -8.63 -1.63
N ASP A 208 17.34 -8.47 -2.90
CA ASP A 208 16.73 -9.53 -3.70
C ASP A 208 17.77 -10.39 -4.45
N TYR A 209 19.00 -9.89 -4.62
CA TYR A 209 20.05 -10.50 -5.45
C TYR A 209 20.47 -11.90 -4.99
N LYS A 210 20.64 -12.09 -3.66
CA LYS A 210 21.01 -13.36 -3.04
C LYS A 210 20.11 -13.62 -1.84
N LYS A 211 19.09 -14.45 -1.98
CA LYS A 211 18.21 -14.91 -0.91
C LYS A 211 18.36 -16.41 -0.70
N PRO A 212 18.26 -16.93 0.51
CA PRO A 212 18.06 -16.24 1.79
C PRO A 212 19.36 -15.85 2.51
N ASP A 213 19.19 -15.05 3.59
CA ASP A 213 20.21 -14.80 4.61
C ASP A 213 21.56 -14.30 4.05
N ALA A 214 21.48 -13.30 3.19
CA ALA A 214 22.64 -12.76 2.50
C ALA A 214 22.74 -11.25 2.62
N ILE A 215 23.97 -10.75 2.53
CA ILE A 215 24.26 -9.33 2.41
C ILE A 215 24.91 -9.09 1.05
N THR A 216 24.31 -8.21 0.26
CA THR A 216 24.79 -7.86 -1.09
C THR A 216 25.13 -6.38 -1.14
N THR A 217 26.34 -6.06 -1.56
CA THR A 217 26.77 -4.67 -1.79
C THR A 217 26.62 -4.33 -3.27
N MET A 218 26.11 -3.14 -3.57
CA MET A 218 26.05 -2.53 -4.91
C MET A 218 26.53 -1.09 -4.78
N TYR A 219 27.85 -0.88 -4.86
CA TYR A 219 28.44 0.44 -4.76
C TYR A 219 28.49 1.17 -6.10
N LYS A 220 28.72 2.46 -6.06
CA LYS A 220 28.71 3.33 -7.25
C LYS A 220 29.69 2.87 -8.33
N ASP A 221 30.79 2.24 -7.92
CA ASP A 221 31.86 1.81 -8.83
C ASP A 221 31.57 0.43 -9.46
N ASP A 222 30.71 -0.40 -8.85
CA ASP A 222 30.50 -1.79 -9.28
C ASP A 222 29.06 -2.14 -9.65
N TYR A 223 28.08 -1.25 -9.43
CA TYR A 223 26.67 -1.57 -9.66
C TYR A 223 26.36 -2.01 -11.10
N LYS A 224 27.04 -1.44 -12.10
CA LYS A 224 26.82 -1.79 -13.51
C LYS A 224 27.15 -3.27 -13.77
N THR A 225 28.21 -3.78 -13.20
CA THR A 225 28.61 -5.18 -13.38
C THR A 225 27.66 -6.17 -12.72
N LYS A 226 26.95 -5.77 -11.68
CA LYS A 226 25.99 -6.58 -10.92
C LYS A 226 24.55 -6.37 -11.42
N ALA A 227 24.11 -5.11 -11.49
CA ALA A 227 22.73 -4.77 -11.77
C ALA A 227 22.38 -4.86 -13.26
N TRP A 228 23.26 -4.45 -14.18
CA TRP A 228 22.94 -4.39 -15.61
C TRP A 228 22.74 -5.75 -16.25
N THR A 229 23.30 -6.82 -15.66
CA THR A 229 23.13 -8.20 -16.15
C THR A 229 21.80 -8.84 -15.70
N LEU A 230 21.11 -8.22 -14.74
CA LEU A 230 19.85 -8.74 -14.20
C LEU A 230 18.68 -8.49 -15.17
N PRO A 231 17.65 -9.34 -15.10
CA PRO A 231 16.41 -9.12 -15.83
C PRO A 231 15.80 -7.74 -15.49
N VAL A 232 15.27 -7.07 -16.49
CA VAL A 232 14.63 -5.75 -16.28
C VAL A 232 13.42 -5.82 -15.34
N SER A 233 12.80 -7.00 -15.18
CA SER A 233 11.71 -7.27 -14.24
C SER A 233 12.11 -7.14 -12.77
N ASP A 234 13.41 -7.23 -12.46
CA ASP A 234 13.92 -7.18 -11.10
C ASP A 234 14.08 -5.73 -10.60
N LEU A 235 14.03 -4.76 -11.54
CA LEU A 235 14.07 -3.35 -11.18
C LEU A 235 12.74 -2.91 -10.54
N LEU A 236 12.84 -2.16 -9.46
CA LEU A 236 11.68 -1.60 -8.75
C LEU A 236 10.74 -0.87 -9.73
N TYR A 237 9.43 -1.06 -9.56
CA TYR A 237 8.34 -0.57 -10.41
C TYR A 237 8.21 -1.21 -11.81
N VAL A 238 9.00 -2.22 -12.13
CA VAL A 238 8.80 -3.02 -13.35
C VAL A 238 7.90 -4.21 -13.05
N GLY A 239 6.59 -3.97 -13.01
CA GLY A 239 5.59 -5.04 -12.90
C GLY A 239 5.34 -5.75 -14.24
N LYS A 240 4.50 -6.81 -14.23
CA LYS A 240 4.21 -7.65 -15.41
C LYS A 240 3.83 -6.86 -16.67
N ALA A 241 3.00 -5.83 -16.55
CA ALA A 241 2.57 -5.01 -17.69
C ALA A 241 3.71 -4.17 -18.27
N THR A 242 4.52 -3.54 -17.41
CA THR A 242 5.70 -2.78 -17.81
C THR A 242 6.75 -3.68 -18.44
N ASN A 243 7.01 -4.83 -17.83
CA ASN A 243 7.95 -5.83 -18.34
C ASN A 243 7.55 -6.28 -19.76
N LYS A 244 6.26 -6.60 -20.00
CA LYS A 244 5.78 -6.96 -21.35
C LYS A 244 6.02 -5.87 -22.39
N LYS A 245 5.82 -4.59 -22.01
CA LYS A 245 6.09 -3.45 -22.90
C LYS A 245 7.59 -3.31 -23.20
N LEU A 246 8.45 -3.43 -22.19
CA LEU A 246 9.90 -3.35 -22.35
C LEU A 246 10.43 -4.50 -23.24
N HIS A 247 9.97 -5.72 -23.00
CA HIS A 247 10.33 -6.87 -23.86
C HIS A 247 9.90 -6.66 -25.33
N SER A 248 8.75 -6.02 -25.58
CA SER A 248 8.32 -5.69 -26.96
C SER A 248 9.24 -4.68 -27.66
N LEU A 249 10.09 -3.97 -26.92
CA LEU A 249 11.14 -3.07 -27.43
C LEU A 249 12.53 -3.75 -27.49
N GLY A 250 12.63 -5.04 -27.18
CA GLY A 250 13.89 -5.77 -27.11
C GLY A 250 14.68 -5.52 -25.82
N ILE A 251 14.09 -4.84 -24.81
CA ILE A 251 14.72 -4.51 -23.54
C ILE A 251 14.45 -5.67 -22.57
N THR A 252 15.47 -6.46 -22.26
CA THR A 252 15.37 -7.66 -21.42
C THR A 252 16.12 -7.53 -20.11
N THR A 253 17.17 -6.74 -20.08
CA THR A 253 18.01 -6.51 -18.90
C THR A 253 17.92 -5.04 -18.42
N ILE A 254 18.37 -4.82 -17.18
CA ILE A 254 18.51 -3.45 -16.63
C ILE A 254 19.54 -2.67 -17.45
N GLY A 255 20.59 -3.34 -17.97
CA GLY A 255 21.58 -2.73 -18.84
C GLY A 255 21.01 -2.29 -20.19
N ASP A 256 20.14 -3.09 -20.82
CA ASP A 256 19.43 -2.67 -22.04
C ASP A 256 18.59 -1.43 -21.79
N LEU A 257 17.87 -1.40 -20.66
CA LEU A 257 17.06 -0.24 -20.25
C LEU A 257 17.92 1.02 -20.06
N ALA A 258 19.07 0.87 -19.39
CA ALA A 258 19.99 1.98 -19.11
C ALA A 258 20.61 2.60 -20.38
N GLN A 259 20.80 1.77 -21.41
CA GLN A 259 21.41 2.15 -22.69
C GLN A 259 20.39 2.59 -23.76
N THR A 260 19.11 2.39 -23.50
CA THR A 260 18.02 2.84 -24.39
C THR A 260 17.86 4.36 -24.31
N GLU A 261 17.53 5.01 -25.44
CA GLU A 261 17.21 6.43 -25.47
C GLU A 261 16.00 6.75 -24.57
N GLU A 262 16.16 7.75 -23.71
CA GLU A 262 15.13 8.16 -22.75
C GLU A 262 13.82 8.56 -23.46
N GLU A 263 13.92 9.26 -24.59
CA GLU A 263 12.79 9.73 -25.38
C GLU A 263 11.91 8.58 -25.87
N LEU A 264 12.50 7.45 -26.28
CA LEU A 264 11.76 6.25 -26.68
C LEU A 264 11.00 5.66 -25.50
N LEU A 265 11.62 5.60 -24.32
CA LEU A 265 10.98 5.09 -23.11
C LEU A 265 9.82 6.01 -22.68
N VAL A 266 9.98 7.32 -22.77
CA VAL A 266 8.91 8.30 -22.46
C VAL A 266 7.74 8.16 -23.43
N GLN A 267 7.97 7.94 -24.72
CA GLN A 267 6.90 7.69 -25.69
C GLN A 267 6.08 6.44 -25.37
N ARG A 268 6.72 5.39 -24.86
CA ARG A 268 6.06 4.08 -24.60
C ARG A 268 5.48 3.94 -23.21
N LEU A 269 6.09 4.54 -22.20
CA LEU A 269 5.77 4.37 -20.78
C LEU A 269 5.35 5.69 -20.10
N GLY A 270 5.36 6.81 -20.82
CA GLY A 270 5.11 8.13 -20.24
C GLY A 270 6.18 8.52 -19.23
N LYS A 271 5.80 9.26 -18.19
CA LYS A 271 6.69 9.70 -17.13
C LYS A 271 7.49 8.54 -16.48
N MET A 272 6.90 7.33 -16.42
CA MET A 272 7.60 6.17 -15.88
C MET A 272 8.80 5.75 -16.72
N GLY A 273 8.82 6.03 -18.02
CA GLY A 273 9.97 5.77 -18.88
C GLY A 273 11.23 6.49 -18.42
N SER A 274 11.13 7.79 -18.17
CA SER A 274 12.24 8.63 -17.65
C SER A 274 12.68 8.15 -16.25
N ILE A 275 11.73 7.84 -15.36
CA ILE A 275 12.03 7.36 -14.00
C ILE A 275 12.80 6.04 -14.05
N LEU A 276 12.34 5.06 -14.82
CA LEU A 276 13.00 3.76 -14.93
C LEU A 276 14.36 3.84 -15.58
N TRP A 277 14.51 4.70 -16.59
CA TRP A 277 15.81 5.00 -17.19
C TRP A 277 16.80 5.60 -16.18
N GLY A 278 16.31 6.57 -15.37
CA GLY A 278 17.10 7.16 -14.30
C GLY A 278 17.53 6.09 -13.28
N PHE A 279 16.63 5.22 -12.85
CA PHE A 279 16.94 4.14 -11.91
C PHE A 279 17.98 3.16 -12.46
N ALA A 280 17.84 2.73 -13.71
CA ALA A 280 18.81 1.82 -14.34
C ALA A 280 20.21 2.44 -14.46
N ASN A 281 20.30 3.77 -14.57
CA ASN A 281 21.53 4.56 -14.58
C ASN A 281 22.02 4.99 -13.19
N GLY A 282 21.34 4.60 -12.11
CA GLY A 282 21.75 4.89 -10.74
C GLY A 282 21.31 6.26 -10.21
N TYR A 283 20.43 6.95 -10.92
CA TYR A 283 19.91 8.25 -10.52
C TYR A 283 18.68 8.08 -9.62
N ASP A 284 18.89 8.13 -8.31
CA ASP A 284 17.86 8.20 -7.29
C ASP A 284 18.38 8.95 -6.07
N ASP A 285 17.92 10.18 -5.91
CA ASP A 285 18.27 11.05 -4.79
C ASP A 285 17.15 11.12 -3.74
N SER A 286 16.11 10.25 -3.87
CA SER A 286 15.01 10.23 -2.92
C SER A 286 15.52 9.97 -1.50
N PRO A 287 15.12 10.79 -0.51
CA PRO A 287 15.55 10.57 0.87
C PRO A 287 14.84 9.35 1.47
N VAL A 288 15.50 8.66 2.38
CA VAL A 288 14.84 7.77 3.32
C VAL A 288 14.13 8.64 4.36
N LYS A 289 12.84 8.40 4.57
CA LYS A 289 12.03 9.19 5.50
C LYS A 289 12.49 8.94 6.93
N LEU A 290 12.26 9.95 7.78
CA LEU A 290 12.39 9.77 9.22
C LEU A 290 11.29 8.81 9.72
N GLU A 291 11.63 8.02 10.70
CA GLU A 291 10.67 7.27 11.49
C GLU A 291 9.53 8.19 11.94
N ASN A 292 8.31 7.70 11.95
CA ASN A 292 7.11 8.48 12.28
C ASN A 292 6.72 9.59 11.28
N THR A 293 7.32 9.65 10.10
CA THR A 293 6.85 10.52 9.03
C THR A 293 5.75 9.82 8.24
N SER A 294 4.50 9.94 8.70
CA SER A 294 3.36 9.36 7.99
C SER A 294 2.97 10.19 6.77
N ALA A 295 2.76 9.52 5.64
CA ALA A 295 2.09 10.16 4.51
C ALA A 295 0.62 10.42 4.88
N PRO A 296 0.03 11.57 4.49
CA PRO A 296 -1.37 11.83 4.77
C PRO A 296 -2.27 10.73 4.19
N VAL A 297 -3.20 10.23 5.01
CA VAL A 297 -4.17 9.22 4.57
C VAL A 297 -5.04 9.81 3.46
N LYS A 298 -5.04 9.18 2.29
CA LYS A 298 -5.78 9.66 1.11
C LYS A 298 -7.16 9.04 0.96
N SER A 299 -7.34 7.84 1.49
CA SER A 299 -8.60 7.10 1.39
C SER A 299 -8.69 6.02 2.46
N VAL A 300 -9.92 5.67 2.83
CA VAL A 300 -10.24 4.51 3.67
C VAL A 300 -11.19 3.62 2.87
N GLY A 301 -10.83 2.38 2.63
CA GLY A 301 -11.63 1.45 1.83
C GLY A 301 -11.56 0.03 2.36
N ASN A 302 -12.54 -0.76 1.96
CA ASN A 302 -12.60 -2.18 2.23
C ASN A 302 -13.21 -2.93 1.04
N SER A 303 -12.79 -4.17 0.82
CA SER A 303 -13.31 -5.04 -0.24
C SER A 303 -13.27 -6.49 0.19
N THR A 304 -14.22 -7.29 -0.28
CA THR A 304 -14.23 -8.72 -0.01
C THR A 304 -14.57 -9.53 -1.24
N THR A 305 -14.02 -10.74 -1.32
CA THR A 305 -14.50 -11.80 -2.20
C THR A 305 -15.49 -12.63 -1.39
N THR A 306 -16.73 -12.68 -1.82
CA THR A 306 -17.78 -13.34 -1.05
C THR A 306 -17.69 -14.87 -1.13
N PRO A 307 -18.14 -15.60 -0.10
CA PRO A 307 -18.11 -17.07 -0.07
C PRO A 307 -18.92 -17.71 -1.21
N LYS A 308 -20.02 -17.06 -1.62
CA LYS A 308 -20.80 -17.37 -2.83
C LYS A 308 -20.87 -16.16 -3.74
N ASP A 309 -21.17 -16.36 -5.03
CA ASP A 309 -21.42 -15.24 -5.93
C ASP A 309 -22.68 -14.49 -5.51
N MET A 310 -22.67 -13.17 -5.59
CA MET A 310 -23.84 -12.32 -5.37
C MET A 310 -24.66 -12.32 -6.65
N GLU A 311 -25.86 -12.88 -6.57
CA GLU A 311 -26.73 -13.11 -7.72
C GLU A 311 -27.93 -12.16 -7.79
N THR A 312 -28.21 -11.48 -6.68
CA THR A 312 -29.32 -10.52 -6.56
C THR A 312 -28.85 -9.16 -6.03
N ASP A 313 -29.66 -8.13 -6.22
CA ASP A 313 -29.46 -6.81 -5.64
C ASP A 313 -29.47 -6.84 -4.11
N GLU A 314 -30.28 -7.73 -3.52
CA GLU A 314 -30.33 -7.94 -2.06
C GLU A 314 -28.98 -8.47 -1.52
N ASP A 315 -28.37 -9.45 -2.23
CA ASP A 315 -27.03 -9.95 -1.88
C ASP A 315 -25.99 -8.82 -1.86
N VAL A 316 -25.99 -8.01 -2.93
CA VAL A 316 -25.05 -6.87 -3.06
C VAL A 316 -25.27 -5.85 -1.94
N LYS A 317 -26.53 -5.57 -1.60
CA LYS A 317 -26.88 -4.62 -0.55
C LYS A 317 -26.36 -5.07 0.82
N ILE A 318 -26.52 -6.36 1.16
CA ILE A 318 -26.00 -6.94 2.41
C ILE A 318 -24.49 -6.69 2.53
N VAL A 319 -23.73 -7.10 1.50
CA VAL A 319 -22.26 -7.00 1.54
C VAL A 319 -21.79 -5.55 1.54
N LEU A 320 -22.43 -4.67 0.76
CA LEU A 320 -22.12 -3.24 0.76
C LEU A 320 -22.29 -2.59 2.14
N TYR A 321 -23.36 -2.93 2.85
CA TYR A 321 -23.60 -2.38 4.20
C TYR A 321 -22.55 -2.86 5.20
N ILE A 322 -22.13 -4.13 5.14
CA ILE A 322 -21.07 -4.68 5.98
C ILE A 322 -19.75 -3.93 5.75
N LEU A 323 -19.38 -3.75 4.47
CA LEU A 323 -18.16 -3.02 4.11
C LEU A 323 -18.24 -1.54 4.48
N ALA A 324 -19.40 -0.91 4.30
CA ALA A 324 -19.60 0.49 4.66
C ALA A 324 -19.53 0.72 6.17
N GLU A 325 -19.99 -0.22 7.01
CA GLU A 325 -19.80 -0.16 8.47
C GLU A 325 -18.32 -0.16 8.84
N SER A 326 -17.52 -1.06 8.24
CA SER A 326 -16.07 -1.10 8.46
C SER A 326 -15.37 0.19 8.01
N VAL A 327 -15.72 0.72 6.84
CA VAL A 327 -15.13 1.96 6.31
C VAL A 327 -15.51 3.16 7.16
N ALA A 328 -16.80 3.31 7.49
CA ALA A 328 -17.31 4.42 8.29
C ALA A 328 -16.73 4.42 9.71
N ALA A 329 -16.67 3.24 10.37
CA ALA A 329 -16.06 3.11 11.69
C ALA A 329 -14.60 3.56 11.69
N ARG A 330 -13.80 3.14 10.69
CA ARG A 330 -12.39 3.56 10.57
C ARG A 330 -12.25 5.05 10.24
N LEU A 331 -13.15 5.63 9.46
CA LEU A 331 -13.17 7.08 9.26
C LEU A 331 -13.39 7.83 10.57
N ARG A 332 -14.38 7.41 11.39
CA ARG A 332 -14.67 8.00 12.71
C ARG A 332 -13.50 7.81 13.68
N GLU A 333 -12.93 6.61 13.76
CA GLU A 333 -11.78 6.29 14.64
C GLU A 333 -10.55 7.18 14.35
N ASN A 334 -10.37 7.60 13.10
CA ASN A 334 -9.23 8.43 12.69
C ASN A 334 -9.61 9.92 12.51
N GLY A 335 -10.81 10.34 12.90
CA GLY A 335 -11.25 11.73 12.80
C GLY A 335 -11.39 12.24 11.37
N PHE A 336 -11.77 11.35 10.42
CA PHE A 336 -11.97 11.71 9.03
C PHE A 336 -13.42 11.63 8.59
N ARG A 337 -13.74 12.39 7.53
CA ARG A 337 -14.95 12.28 6.71
C ARG A 337 -14.54 12.20 5.25
N CYS A 338 -15.23 11.43 4.42
CA CYS A 338 -15.00 11.37 2.99
C CYS A 338 -15.96 12.27 2.23
N ARG A 339 -15.49 12.89 1.16
CA ARG A 339 -16.32 13.68 0.22
C ARG A 339 -16.73 12.87 -1.00
N THR A 340 -16.05 11.76 -1.25
CA THR A 340 -16.30 10.94 -2.43
C THR A 340 -16.36 9.47 -1.99
N VAL A 341 -17.37 8.76 -2.48
CA VAL A 341 -17.53 7.31 -2.32
C VAL A 341 -17.23 6.65 -3.66
N GLU A 342 -16.37 5.64 -3.62
CA GLU A 342 -16.02 4.79 -4.75
C GLU A 342 -16.46 3.36 -4.46
N ILE A 343 -17.01 2.68 -5.46
CA ILE A 343 -17.22 1.23 -5.44
C ILE A 343 -16.33 0.56 -6.48
N THR A 344 -15.91 -0.67 -6.18
CA THR A 344 -15.24 -1.56 -7.13
C THR A 344 -16.04 -2.84 -7.22
N LEU A 345 -16.39 -3.26 -8.43
CA LEU A 345 -17.15 -4.47 -8.71
C LEU A 345 -16.29 -5.43 -9.52
N ARG A 346 -16.39 -6.72 -9.21
CA ARG A 346 -15.76 -7.79 -10.01
C ARG A 346 -16.72 -8.93 -10.19
N ASP A 347 -16.96 -9.30 -11.43
CA ASP A 347 -17.86 -10.42 -11.76
C ASP A 347 -17.15 -11.80 -11.61
N LYS A 348 -17.91 -12.85 -11.81
CA LYS A 348 -17.42 -14.24 -11.74
C LYS A 348 -16.39 -14.59 -12.81
N GLU A 349 -16.29 -13.83 -13.90
CA GLU A 349 -15.29 -13.99 -14.96
C GLU A 349 -14.05 -13.13 -14.75
N MET A 350 -13.96 -12.47 -13.59
CA MET A 350 -12.83 -11.62 -13.17
C MET A 350 -12.76 -10.25 -13.88
N PHE A 351 -13.75 -9.89 -14.69
CA PHE A 351 -13.87 -8.52 -15.19
C PHE A 351 -14.18 -7.57 -14.02
N HIS A 352 -13.48 -6.46 -13.94
CA HIS A 352 -13.64 -5.51 -12.84
C HIS A 352 -13.62 -4.08 -13.34
N PHE A 353 -14.36 -3.23 -12.67
CA PHE A 353 -14.34 -1.77 -12.86
C PHE A 353 -14.64 -1.05 -11.56
N SER A 354 -14.40 0.26 -11.52
CA SER A 354 -14.79 1.12 -10.42
C SER A 354 -15.63 2.31 -10.88
N LYS A 355 -16.46 2.81 -9.98
CA LYS A 355 -17.27 4.02 -10.13
C LYS A 355 -17.22 4.82 -8.85
N GLN A 356 -17.31 6.14 -8.97
CA GLN A 356 -17.32 7.02 -7.82
C GLN A 356 -18.35 8.14 -7.94
N VAL A 357 -18.80 8.62 -6.79
CA VAL A 357 -19.72 9.76 -6.69
C VAL A 357 -19.27 10.71 -5.59
N LYS A 358 -19.36 12.00 -5.86
CA LYS A 358 -19.12 13.03 -4.84
C LYS A 358 -20.36 13.19 -3.97
N LEU A 359 -20.19 13.08 -2.67
CA LEU A 359 -21.26 13.33 -1.71
C LEU A 359 -21.59 14.84 -1.65
N LYS A 360 -22.83 15.16 -1.34
CA LYS A 360 -23.26 16.56 -1.11
C LYS A 360 -22.50 17.17 0.06
N ASN A 361 -22.38 16.42 1.16
CA ASN A 361 -21.64 16.78 2.35
C ASN A 361 -20.60 15.70 2.68
N ALA A 362 -19.49 16.10 3.29
CA ALA A 362 -18.51 15.17 3.81
C ALA A 362 -19.14 14.27 4.88
N SER A 363 -18.92 12.96 4.81
CA SER A 363 -19.59 12.01 5.69
C SER A 363 -18.67 10.91 6.21
N ASN A 364 -18.95 10.47 7.44
CA ASN A 364 -18.48 9.22 8.05
C ASN A 364 -19.67 8.42 8.61
N ILE A 365 -20.90 8.73 8.13
CA ILE A 365 -22.13 8.05 8.51
C ILE A 365 -22.28 6.81 7.65
N THR A 366 -22.39 5.66 8.29
CA THR A 366 -22.49 4.35 7.62
C THR A 366 -23.59 4.32 6.58
N LYS A 367 -24.79 4.83 6.91
CA LYS A 367 -25.94 4.84 6.01
C LYS A 367 -25.68 5.66 4.75
N GLU A 368 -25.14 6.88 4.88
CA GLU A 368 -24.85 7.77 3.75
C GLU A 368 -23.83 7.15 2.79
N ILE A 369 -22.78 6.51 3.32
CA ILE A 369 -21.75 5.84 2.53
C ILE A 369 -22.33 4.61 1.83
N ALA A 370 -23.11 3.78 2.55
CA ALA A 370 -23.73 2.58 1.99
C ALA A 370 -24.76 2.90 0.89
N GLU A 371 -25.61 3.89 1.11
CA GLU A 371 -26.62 4.33 0.13
C GLU A 371 -25.96 4.91 -1.13
N ALA A 372 -24.92 5.74 -0.98
CA ALA A 372 -24.17 6.26 -2.11
C ALA A 372 -23.51 5.12 -2.91
N GLY A 373 -22.92 4.14 -2.24
CA GLY A 373 -22.35 2.95 -2.88
C GLY A 373 -23.40 2.08 -3.59
N TYR A 374 -24.55 1.88 -2.96
CA TYR A 374 -25.64 1.09 -3.54
C TYR A 374 -26.25 1.80 -4.76
N GLN A 375 -26.41 3.11 -4.70
CA GLN A 375 -26.90 3.89 -5.84
C GLN A 375 -25.94 3.80 -7.05
N LEU A 376 -24.63 3.94 -6.82
CA LEU A 376 -23.62 3.74 -7.85
C LEU A 376 -23.68 2.34 -8.48
N TYR A 377 -23.93 1.31 -7.65
CA TYR A 377 -24.11 -0.04 -8.11
C TYR A 377 -25.36 -0.12 -9.03
N LYS A 378 -26.52 0.33 -8.60
CA LYS A 378 -27.78 0.31 -9.38
C LYS A 378 -27.66 1.06 -10.71
N GLU A 379 -26.90 2.16 -10.77
CA GLU A 379 -26.67 2.94 -11.99
C GLU A 379 -25.69 2.27 -12.96
N SER A 380 -24.84 1.38 -12.49
CA SER A 380 -23.73 0.83 -13.29
C SER A 380 -23.79 -0.69 -13.48
N TYR A 381 -24.63 -1.39 -12.74
CA TYR A 381 -24.75 -2.85 -12.81
C TYR A 381 -26.19 -3.30 -12.57
N ARG A 382 -26.60 -4.35 -13.25
CA ARG A 382 -27.98 -4.87 -13.16
C ARG A 382 -27.96 -6.36 -12.83
N LEU A 383 -28.41 -6.69 -11.64
CA LEU A 383 -28.77 -8.03 -11.21
C LEU A 383 -30.26 -8.12 -10.97
N PRO A 384 -30.85 -9.32 -10.83
CA PRO A 384 -32.22 -9.50 -10.32
C PRO A 384 -32.36 -8.82 -8.96
N GLU A 385 -33.51 -8.24 -8.69
CA GLU A 385 -33.76 -7.57 -7.42
C GLU A 385 -33.72 -8.56 -6.25
N ASN A 386 -34.30 -9.73 -6.48
CA ASN A 386 -34.37 -10.85 -5.52
C ASN A 386 -34.45 -12.19 -6.25
N GLU A 387 -34.53 -13.31 -5.51
CA GLU A 387 -34.63 -14.66 -6.08
C GLU A 387 -35.89 -14.86 -6.91
N TYR A 388 -37.00 -14.19 -6.59
CA TYR A 388 -38.24 -14.30 -7.38
C TYR A 388 -38.08 -13.70 -8.78
N GLU A 389 -37.49 -12.52 -8.90
CA GLU A 389 -37.20 -11.90 -10.20
C GLU A 389 -36.18 -12.71 -11.00
N LYS A 390 -35.17 -13.26 -10.34
CA LYS A 390 -34.15 -14.14 -10.93
C LYS A 390 -34.78 -15.37 -11.60
N ASP A 391 -35.77 -15.97 -10.97
CA ASP A 391 -36.46 -17.14 -11.50
C ASP A 391 -37.53 -16.80 -12.54
N SER A 392 -38.06 -15.58 -12.54
CA SER A 392 -39.16 -15.13 -13.37
C SER A 392 -38.76 -14.52 -14.71
N LEU A 393 -37.53 -14.01 -14.84
CA LEU A 393 -37.05 -13.34 -16.05
C LEU A 393 -35.90 -14.09 -16.74
N PRO A 394 -35.77 -13.96 -18.08
CA PRO A 394 -34.64 -14.53 -18.82
C PRO A 394 -33.31 -13.99 -18.33
N LYS A 395 -32.28 -14.88 -18.25
CA LYS A 395 -30.94 -14.52 -17.75
C LYS A 395 -30.23 -13.43 -18.57
N GLU A 396 -30.61 -13.25 -19.82
CA GLU A 396 -30.09 -12.24 -20.75
C GLU A 396 -30.42 -10.82 -20.33
N PHE A 397 -31.41 -10.62 -19.48
CA PHE A 397 -31.79 -9.32 -18.93
C PHE A 397 -30.83 -8.81 -17.86
N PHE A 398 -29.99 -9.70 -17.29
CA PHE A 398 -29.14 -9.42 -16.16
C PHE A 398 -27.65 -9.54 -16.54
N GLN A 399 -26.83 -8.84 -15.82
CA GLN A 399 -25.38 -9.00 -15.90
C GLN A 399 -24.95 -10.24 -15.10
N LYS A 400 -23.65 -10.61 -15.21
CA LYS A 400 -23.11 -11.80 -14.54
C LYS A 400 -23.10 -11.60 -13.02
N PRO A 401 -23.30 -12.68 -12.24
CA PRO A 401 -23.12 -12.60 -10.80
C PRO A 401 -21.81 -11.97 -10.38
N LEU A 402 -21.82 -11.21 -9.29
CA LEU A 402 -20.64 -10.56 -8.74
C LEU A 402 -19.92 -11.49 -7.78
N ARG A 403 -18.58 -11.61 -7.98
CA ARG A 403 -17.68 -12.40 -7.15
C ARG A 403 -17.12 -11.60 -5.97
N SER A 404 -16.84 -10.33 -6.18
CA SER A 404 -16.30 -9.46 -5.15
C SER A 404 -16.76 -8.02 -5.32
N ILE A 405 -16.82 -7.32 -4.22
CA ILE A 405 -17.22 -5.92 -4.15
C ILE A 405 -16.35 -5.18 -3.16
N GLY A 406 -16.07 -3.91 -3.42
CA GLY A 406 -15.38 -3.02 -2.51
C GLY A 406 -16.06 -1.67 -2.43
N ILE A 407 -15.91 -0.99 -1.28
CA ILE A 407 -16.33 0.39 -1.07
C ILE A 407 -15.18 1.17 -0.44
N ARG A 408 -15.03 2.44 -0.85
CA ARG A 408 -13.94 3.31 -0.40
C ARG A 408 -14.43 4.73 -0.26
N GLY A 409 -14.08 5.38 0.87
CA GLY A 409 -14.17 6.82 1.05
C GLY A 409 -12.85 7.50 0.63
N THR A 410 -12.94 8.47 -0.28
CA THR A 410 -11.80 9.25 -0.79
C THR A 410 -12.03 10.74 -0.60
N ASP A 411 -11.06 11.59 -0.96
CA ASP A 411 -11.12 13.04 -0.75
C ASP A 411 -11.43 13.35 0.72
N LEU A 412 -10.52 12.86 1.60
CA LEU A 412 -10.72 12.90 3.04
C LEU A 412 -10.53 14.31 3.58
N VAL A 413 -11.38 14.68 4.52
CA VAL A 413 -11.27 15.90 5.33
C VAL A 413 -11.35 15.53 6.82
N THR A 414 -10.78 16.37 7.69
CA THR A 414 -10.87 16.18 9.14
C THR A 414 -12.27 16.49 9.66
N ASP A 415 -12.65 15.96 10.81
CA ASP A 415 -13.95 16.21 11.46
C ASP A 415 -14.19 17.69 11.81
N TYR A 416 -13.12 18.47 11.92
CA TYR A 416 -13.20 19.93 12.15
C TYR A 416 -13.57 20.74 10.89
N PHE A 417 -13.73 20.06 9.75
CA PHE A 417 -14.13 20.73 8.53
C PHE A 417 -15.58 21.21 8.63
N GLY A 418 -15.80 22.52 8.47
CA GLY A 418 -17.12 23.12 8.54
C GLY A 418 -18.09 22.52 7.50
N GLU A 419 -19.30 22.20 7.92
CA GLU A 419 -20.34 21.72 7.01
C GLU A 419 -21.15 22.88 6.42
N GLN A 420 -21.37 22.84 5.11
CA GLN A 420 -22.36 23.67 4.45
C GLN A 420 -23.73 23.07 4.75
N LEU A 421 -24.53 23.76 5.56
CA LEU A 421 -25.93 23.34 5.79
C LEU A 421 -26.74 23.47 4.50
N ASP A 422 -27.48 22.41 4.15
CA ASP A 422 -28.44 22.40 3.07
C ASP A 422 -29.86 22.61 3.65
N LEU A 423 -30.65 23.49 3.03
CA LEU A 423 -32.02 23.75 3.44
C LEU A 423 -32.94 22.51 3.39
N PHE A 424 -32.57 21.50 2.63
CA PHE A 424 -33.35 20.26 2.46
C PHE A 424 -32.83 19.11 3.34
N MET A 425 -31.78 19.33 4.14
CA MET A 425 -31.22 18.34 5.04
C MET A 425 -31.79 18.52 6.44
N ASP A 426 -32.23 17.44 7.05
CA ASP A 426 -32.57 17.42 8.47
C ASP A 426 -31.30 17.21 9.33
N PRO A 427 -30.74 18.29 9.93
CA PRO A 427 -29.52 18.19 10.71
C PRO A 427 -29.71 17.38 11.99
N ILE A 428 -30.92 17.36 12.56
CA ILE A 428 -31.23 16.64 13.79
C ILE A 428 -31.25 15.14 13.52
N ALA A 429 -31.89 14.71 12.43
CA ALA A 429 -31.90 13.31 12.04
C ALA A 429 -30.48 12.80 11.70
N ARG A 430 -29.68 13.65 11.06
CA ARG A 430 -28.28 13.32 10.73
C ARG A 430 -27.40 13.19 11.98
N GLU A 431 -27.51 14.11 12.92
CA GLU A 431 -26.80 14.04 14.20
C GLU A 431 -27.19 12.80 15.00
N LYS A 432 -28.48 12.47 15.02
CA LYS A 432 -28.97 11.23 15.65
C LYS A 432 -28.35 9.99 15.03
N GLN A 433 -28.22 9.95 13.68
CA GLN A 433 -27.61 8.84 12.97
C GLN A 433 -26.12 8.70 13.29
N MET A 434 -25.38 9.82 13.38
CA MET A 434 -23.97 9.82 13.79
C MET A 434 -23.81 9.23 15.21
N LYS A 435 -24.60 9.70 16.17
CA LYS A 435 -24.58 9.17 17.55
C LYS A 435 -24.94 7.69 17.62
N MET A 436 -25.89 7.24 16.79
CA MET A 436 -26.20 5.80 16.68
C MET A 436 -24.99 4.98 16.18
N ASP A 437 -24.33 5.45 15.14
CA ASP A 437 -23.16 4.75 14.60
C ASP A 437 -22.02 4.69 15.64
N GLU A 438 -21.76 5.76 16.42
CA GLU A 438 -20.78 5.78 17.52
C GLU A 438 -21.13 4.76 18.64
N VAL A 439 -22.41 4.65 18.98
CA VAL A 439 -22.88 3.66 19.97
C VAL A 439 -22.69 2.25 19.45
N VAL A 440 -23.02 1.99 18.16
CA VAL A 440 -22.79 0.69 17.53
C VAL A 440 -21.31 0.34 17.52
N ASP A 441 -20.44 1.28 17.14
CA ASP A 441 -18.98 1.07 17.16
C ASP A 441 -18.48 0.71 18.57
N THR A 442 -19.04 1.36 19.60
CA THR A 442 -18.67 1.12 21.01
C THR A 442 -19.10 -0.28 21.45
N ILE A 443 -20.31 -0.71 21.09
CA ILE A 443 -20.82 -2.05 21.42
C ILE A 443 -19.99 -3.10 20.70
N GLN A 444 -19.76 -2.96 19.41
CA GLN A 444 -18.97 -3.90 18.61
C GLN A 444 -17.52 -4.00 19.09
N ARG A 445 -16.90 -2.87 19.49
CA ARG A 445 -15.54 -2.87 20.05
C ARG A 445 -15.45 -3.63 21.36
N ARG A 446 -16.49 -3.56 22.21
CA ARG A 446 -16.52 -4.19 23.53
C ARG A 446 -16.93 -5.65 23.49
N PHE A 447 -17.87 -6.01 22.64
CA PHE A 447 -18.53 -7.32 22.66
C PHE A 447 -18.34 -8.12 21.37
N GLY A 448 -17.58 -7.60 20.40
CA GLY A 448 -17.33 -8.22 19.09
C GLY A 448 -18.32 -7.76 18.02
N PHE A 449 -17.92 -7.93 16.76
CA PHE A 449 -18.66 -7.46 15.57
C PHE A 449 -20.10 -7.97 15.51
N TYR A 450 -20.31 -9.23 15.86
CA TYR A 450 -21.62 -9.87 15.78
C TYR A 450 -22.56 -9.55 16.96
N SER A 451 -22.14 -8.76 17.95
CA SER A 451 -22.95 -8.40 19.10
C SER A 451 -24.15 -7.53 18.77
N ILE A 452 -24.05 -6.73 17.72
CA ILE A 452 -25.12 -5.91 17.16
C ILE A 452 -24.97 -5.82 15.64
N GLN A 453 -26.03 -6.15 14.93
CA GLN A 453 -26.06 -6.13 13.47
C GLN A 453 -27.34 -5.49 12.94
N ARG A 454 -27.31 -4.98 11.70
CA ARG A 454 -28.51 -4.47 11.02
C ARG A 454 -29.43 -5.63 10.64
N GLY A 455 -30.74 -5.43 10.71
CA GLY A 455 -31.72 -6.45 10.32
C GLY A 455 -31.52 -7.03 8.91
N LEU A 456 -31.01 -6.23 7.98
CA LEU A 456 -30.65 -6.66 6.63
C LEU A 456 -29.65 -7.85 6.63
N MET A 457 -28.74 -7.92 7.58
CA MET A 457 -27.70 -8.96 7.64
C MET A 457 -28.26 -10.33 8.03
N TYR A 458 -29.46 -10.39 8.59
CA TYR A 458 -30.11 -11.68 8.94
C TYR A 458 -30.77 -12.37 7.72
N GLN A 459 -30.86 -11.70 6.57
CA GLN A 459 -31.46 -12.28 5.37
C GLN A 459 -30.59 -13.35 4.73
N ASP A 460 -29.26 -13.20 4.79
CA ASP A 460 -28.32 -14.23 4.35
C ASP A 460 -27.16 -14.38 5.33
N ARG A 461 -27.15 -15.51 6.04
CA ARG A 461 -26.14 -15.79 7.05
C ARG A 461 -24.75 -16.04 6.47
N LEU A 462 -24.66 -16.59 5.26
CA LEU A 462 -23.38 -16.88 4.61
C LEU A 462 -22.67 -15.59 4.15
N LEU A 463 -23.41 -14.68 3.51
CA LEU A 463 -22.88 -13.38 3.11
C LEU A 463 -22.58 -12.48 4.31
N SER A 464 -23.34 -12.63 5.42
CA SER A 464 -23.18 -11.85 6.63
C SER A 464 -22.13 -12.39 7.60
N ALA A 465 -21.55 -13.56 7.33
CA ALA A 465 -20.48 -14.15 8.16
C ALA A 465 -19.11 -13.46 7.96
N CYS A 466 -19.03 -12.38 7.21
CA CYS A 466 -17.80 -11.60 7.00
C CYS A 466 -17.63 -10.57 8.13
N ASP A 467 -16.61 -10.73 8.97
CA ASP A 467 -16.13 -9.67 9.86
C ASP A 467 -15.19 -8.74 9.09
N ALA A 468 -15.77 -7.85 8.32
CA ALA A 468 -15.02 -6.93 7.47
C ALA A 468 -14.07 -5.99 8.25
N LYS A 469 -14.15 -5.92 9.56
CA LYS A 469 -13.24 -5.16 10.41
C LYS A 469 -12.05 -6.00 10.86
N ALA A 470 -12.26 -7.23 11.32
CA ALA A 470 -11.21 -8.16 11.73
C ALA A 470 -10.43 -8.70 10.52
N ASP A 471 -11.12 -9.01 9.41
CA ASP A 471 -10.50 -9.56 8.20
C ASP A 471 -9.58 -8.56 7.48
N HIS A 472 -9.63 -7.26 7.83
CA HIS A 472 -8.84 -6.19 7.22
C HIS A 472 -7.92 -5.47 8.21
N THR A 473 -7.32 -6.20 9.13
CA THR A 473 -6.41 -5.66 10.14
C THR A 473 -5.13 -5.06 9.57
N VAL A 474 -4.80 -5.30 8.31
CA VAL A 474 -3.52 -4.84 7.75
C VAL A 474 -3.66 -4.08 6.44
N HIS A 475 -3.35 -2.79 6.48
CA HIS A 475 -2.89 -2.04 5.32
C HIS A 475 -1.39 -1.84 5.43
N PRO A 476 -0.56 -2.52 4.61
CA PRO A 476 0.90 -2.42 4.68
C PRO A 476 1.44 -0.99 4.52
N HIS A 477 0.69 -0.10 3.85
CA HIS A 477 1.11 1.27 3.56
C HIS A 477 0.66 2.34 4.56
N GLY A 478 -0.04 1.98 5.63
CA GLY A 478 -0.55 2.96 6.60
C GLY A 478 -0.38 2.53 8.06
N TYR A 479 0.23 1.39 8.30
CA TYR A 479 0.29 0.82 9.64
C TYR A 479 1.34 1.47 10.55
N PHE A 480 2.38 2.05 9.96
CA PHE A 480 3.46 2.75 10.67
C PHE A 480 3.28 4.28 10.65
N GLY A 481 2.06 4.76 10.44
CA GLY A 481 1.71 6.17 10.52
C GLY A 481 1.13 6.55 11.86
#